data_e6a51cd534a09d2c1b461432765703ca
#
_entry.id   e6a51cd534a09d2c1b461432765703ca
#
_cell.length_a   1.000
_cell.length_b   1.000
_cell.length_c   1.000
_cell.angle_alpha   90.00
_cell.angle_beta   90.00
_cell.angle_gamma   90.00
#
_symmetry.space_group_name_H-M   'P 1'
#
loop_
_entity.id
_entity.type
_entity.pdbx_description
1 polymer ?
#
loop_
_entity_poly.entity_id
_entity_poly.type
_entity_poly.pdbx_seq_one_letter_code
_entity_poly.pdbx_strand_id
1 'polypeptide(L)'
;MKKGKTLLLFLSFLLFPLSMVGAPGENVRQRLLFNQDWSFHLGDIKGAESKTYDDSSWRKLSLPHDWAIEGEFSEDHPAGSGGGALPGGIGWYRKTFVATASMKGKRIYIDFDGVYMNAEVFINGVSLGIRPYGYISFRHDLTPYIIQGKENVLAVRVDNAEQPNSRWYSGAGIYRNVWLSITNSLHVDLWGTYVTTPVVNAQKASIKADVTLKNTTASVLKAEVVSYLLDATQKVVSQASAQNISVTPQGVAVCSQLLHLDRPKLWTLEAPYLYSLRTEVKVGSKTVDVYDTPVGIRSFSFDSSQGFILNGERIKIKGVCMHHDLGCLGAAINVRAMERQLEILKEMGCNGIRCSHNPPAPELLDLCDRMGFVVMDETFDMWRKRKTTYDYSLYFNEWHERDLSDHILRDRNHPSIFMWSIGNEVLEQWTHADADTLDIKEANLLLNMKRDKNSLAADGKELSVNSLLTKKLVDMVKALDPTRPVTAGNNEPDPSNHLFRSGALDLIGFNYHETYFKDVPRNFPGKPFIVTESTSALMTRGYYRMPSDSMYIWPTRWDVPFHDDSYSCSSYDNCHAPWGTTHEDSWRLVKNND
;
A
#
# COMPACT_ATOMS: atom_id res chain seq x y z
N MET A 1 -0.87 19.20 -57.70
CA MET A 1 -1.32 20.02 -56.58
C MET A 1 -2.60 19.39 -55.99
N LYS A 2 -2.50 18.62 -54.91
CA LYS A 2 -3.65 18.17 -54.12
C LYS A 2 -3.38 18.58 -52.68
N LYS A 3 -4.19 19.49 -52.16
CA LYS A 3 -4.12 19.99 -50.79
C LYS A 3 -4.67 18.91 -49.85
N GLY A 4 -3.81 18.37 -49.00
CA GLY A 4 -4.22 17.53 -47.86
C GLY A 4 -4.77 18.43 -46.77
N LYS A 5 -6.00 18.16 -46.33
CA LYS A 5 -6.60 18.75 -45.12
C LYS A 5 -6.14 17.95 -43.91
N THR A 6 -5.28 18.56 -43.10
CA THR A 6 -4.93 18.04 -41.78
C THR A 6 -6.09 18.29 -40.84
N LEU A 7 -6.74 17.23 -40.38
CA LEU A 7 -7.78 17.29 -39.37
C LEU A 7 -7.11 17.32 -37.99
N LEU A 8 -7.07 18.48 -37.35
CA LEU A 8 -6.67 18.62 -35.95
C LEU A 8 -7.85 18.13 -35.09
N LEU A 9 -7.69 16.96 -34.51
CA LEU A 9 -8.56 16.53 -33.40
C LEU A 9 -8.08 17.28 -32.13
N PHE A 10 -8.86 18.26 -31.70
CA PHE A 10 -8.75 18.79 -30.34
C PHE A 10 -9.35 17.77 -29.37
N LEU A 11 -8.51 16.98 -28.71
CA LEU A 11 -8.90 16.25 -27.51
C LEU A 11 -8.99 17.27 -26.37
N SER A 12 -10.20 17.67 -26.02
CA SER A 12 -10.45 18.43 -24.78
C SER A 12 -10.24 17.51 -23.60
N PHE A 13 -9.08 17.60 -22.94
CA PHE A 13 -8.85 17.04 -21.62
C PHE A 13 -9.74 17.76 -20.61
N LEU A 14 -10.84 17.11 -20.21
CA LEU A 14 -11.57 17.45 -19.01
C LEU A 14 -10.72 17.03 -17.81
N LEU A 15 -9.94 17.96 -17.29
CA LEU A 15 -9.46 17.93 -15.93
C LEU A 15 -10.69 17.93 -15.02
N PHE A 16 -11.07 16.76 -14.49
CA PHE A 16 -12.00 16.68 -13.38
C PHE A 16 -11.25 17.07 -12.12
N PRO A 17 -11.52 18.23 -11.52
CA PRO A 17 -11.15 18.46 -10.15
C PRO A 17 -11.99 17.48 -9.31
N LEU A 18 -11.36 16.68 -8.46
CA LEU A 18 -12.02 16.02 -7.33
C LEU A 18 -12.44 17.11 -6.32
N SER A 19 -13.29 18.01 -6.73
CA SER A 19 -14.03 18.89 -5.84
C SER A 19 -15.38 18.26 -5.63
N MET A 20 -15.62 17.65 -4.47
CA MET A 20 -16.97 17.40 -4.02
C MET A 20 -17.70 18.73 -4.01
N VAL A 21 -18.51 18.99 -5.01
CA VAL A 21 -19.55 20.01 -4.94
C VAL A 21 -20.62 19.44 -4.02
N GLY A 22 -20.50 19.71 -2.71
CA GLY A 22 -21.63 19.58 -1.80
C GLY A 22 -22.73 20.50 -2.28
N ALA A 23 -23.97 20.01 -2.30
CA ALA A 23 -25.12 20.85 -2.52
C ALA A 23 -25.07 22.07 -1.57
N PRO A 24 -25.51 23.27 -2.00
CA PRO A 24 -25.47 24.46 -1.15
C PRO A 24 -26.41 24.27 0.03
N GLY A 25 -25.86 24.08 1.23
CA GLY A 25 -26.61 23.93 2.45
C GLY A 25 -25.99 22.91 3.39
N GLU A 26 -25.22 23.36 4.35
CA GLU A 26 -24.61 22.69 5.50
C GLU A 26 -23.37 21.81 5.21
N ASN A 27 -22.25 22.30 5.74
CA ASN A 27 -20.96 21.59 5.80
C ASN A 27 -21.09 20.30 6.62
N VAL A 28 -21.33 19.15 5.96
CA VAL A 28 -21.40 17.85 6.63
C VAL A 28 -20.02 17.31 6.94
N ARG A 29 -19.30 16.82 5.95
CA ARG A 29 -17.89 16.38 6.04
C ARG A 29 -17.06 17.23 5.08
N GLN A 30 -15.85 17.60 5.51
CA GLN A 30 -14.84 18.20 4.63
C GLN A 30 -13.55 17.40 4.76
N ARG A 31 -12.92 17.13 3.64
CA ARG A 31 -11.56 16.60 3.57
C ARG A 31 -10.76 17.53 2.68
N LEU A 32 -9.89 18.31 3.29
CA LEU A 32 -9.15 19.39 2.64
C LEU A 32 -7.70 18.96 2.45
N LEU A 33 -7.18 19.09 1.24
CA LEU A 33 -5.75 18.88 0.98
C LEU A 33 -4.95 19.93 1.75
N PHE A 34 -4.03 19.49 2.60
CA PHE A 34 -3.33 20.34 3.56
C PHE A 34 -1.84 20.49 3.23
N ASN A 35 -1.48 20.33 1.97
CA ASN A 35 -0.11 20.23 1.46
C ASN A 35 0.63 21.56 1.31
N GLN A 36 -0.07 22.69 1.16
CA GLN A 36 0.56 23.99 0.84
C GLN A 36 1.18 24.65 2.09
N ASP A 37 2.13 25.53 1.87
CA ASP A 37 2.67 26.49 2.86
C ASP A 37 3.24 25.85 4.15
N TRP A 38 4.03 24.78 4.01
CA TRP A 38 4.80 24.24 5.12
C TRP A 38 6.17 24.91 5.22
N SER A 39 6.63 25.15 6.45
CA SER A 39 8.02 25.49 6.75
C SER A 39 8.79 24.20 6.98
N PHE A 40 9.98 24.08 6.40
CA PHE A 40 10.85 22.90 6.52
C PHE A 40 12.25 23.29 6.98
N HIS A 41 12.83 22.47 7.84
CA HIS A 41 14.22 22.55 8.25
C HIS A 41 14.83 21.14 8.34
N LEU A 42 15.97 20.93 7.71
CA LEU A 42 16.75 19.71 7.84
C LEU A 42 17.71 19.86 9.03
N GLY A 43 17.63 18.96 9.99
CA GLY A 43 18.36 18.97 11.24
C GLY A 43 17.43 18.85 12.44
N ASP A 44 17.94 18.32 13.55
CA ASP A 44 17.17 18.22 14.80
C ASP A 44 17.26 19.52 15.60
N ILE A 45 16.12 20.16 15.82
CA ILE A 45 16.04 21.44 16.50
C ILE A 45 15.24 21.28 17.79
N LYS A 46 15.88 21.58 18.90
CA LYS A 46 15.22 21.60 20.21
C LYS A 46 14.21 22.74 20.30
N GLY A 47 12.99 22.42 20.70
CA GLY A 47 11.93 23.39 20.89
C GLY A 47 11.12 23.69 19.63
N ALA A 48 11.43 23.05 18.50
CA ALA A 48 10.72 23.23 17.23
C ALA A 48 9.24 22.79 17.29
N GLU A 49 8.88 21.98 18.27
CA GLU A 49 7.48 21.60 18.57
C GLU A 49 6.66 22.76 19.16
N SER A 50 7.33 23.75 19.77
CA SER A 50 6.67 24.83 20.49
C SER A 50 5.86 25.73 19.55
N LYS A 51 4.67 26.13 20.00
CA LYS A 51 3.84 27.09 19.27
C LYS A 51 4.54 28.44 19.04
N THR A 52 5.41 28.85 19.98
CA THR A 52 6.10 30.15 19.95
C THR A 52 7.46 30.11 19.29
N TYR A 53 7.87 28.94 18.75
CA TYR A 53 9.12 28.82 18.02
C TYR A 53 9.07 29.70 16.75
N ASP A 54 10.13 30.46 16.51
CA ASP A 54 10.28 31.31 15.32
C ASP A 54 10.86 30.48 14.15
N ASP A 55 10.00 30.12 13.21
CA ASP A 55 10.34 29.39 11.98
C ASP A 55 10.40 30.31 10.74
N SER A 56 10.52 31.62 10.94
CA SER A 56 10.54 32.58 9.83
C SER A 56 11.72 32.41 8.86
N SER A 57 12.83 31.87 9.35
CA SER A 57 14.02 31.55 8.55
C SER A 57 13.94 30.19 7.82
N TRP A 58 12.92 29.38 8.10
CA TRP A 58 12.80 28.06 7.48
C TRP A 58 12.34 28.15 6.03
N ARG A 59 12.78 27.19 5.23
CA ARG A 59 12.37 27.09 3.83
C ARG A 59 10.86 26.83 3.73
N LYS A 60 10.17 27.58 2.88
CA LYS A 60 8.77 27.32 2.55
C LYS A 60 8.68 26.31 1.42
N LEU A 61 7.80 25.35 1.55
CA LEU A 61 7.57 24.32 0.55
C LEU A 61 6.13 23.79 0.57
N SER A 62 5.81 23.03 -0.44
CA SER A 62 4.57 22.24 -0.52
C SER A 62 4.87 20.76 -0.42
N LEU A 63 3.99 20.00 0.23
CA LEU A 63 4.02 18.54 0.26
C LEU A 63 3.39 17.99 -1.04
N PRO A 64 3.71 16.76 -1.41
CA PRO A 64 4.67 15.80 -0.84
C PRO A 64 6.12 16.27 -1.00
N HIS A 65 6.97 15.88 -0.05
CA HIS A 65 8.36 16.29 -0.03
C HIS A 65 9.27 15.15 0.45
N ASP A 66 10.37 14.96 -0.27
CA ASP A 66 11.43 14.00 0.04
C ASP A 66 12.76 14.76 0.03
N TRP A 67 13.34 14.98 1.21
CA TRP A 67 14.60 15.74 1.27
C TRP A 67 15.83 14.92 0.89
N ALA A 68 15.73 13.59 0.87
CA ALA A 68 16.89 12.75 0.58
C ALA A 68 17.39 12.98 -0.85
N ILE A 69 16.48 13.16 -1.83
CA ILE A 69 16.85 13.42 -3.24
C ILE A 69 17.43 14.83 -3.47
N GLU A 70 17.39 15.70 -2.48
CA GLU A 70 18.00 17.02 -2.53
C GLU A 70 19.49 16.99 -2.14
N GLY A 71 19.94 15.87 -1.56
CA GLY A 71 21.32 15.62 -1.20
C GLY A 71 22.13 15.04 -2.36
N GLU A 72 23.42 14.99 -2.17
CA GLU A 72 24.34 14.38 -3.15
C GLU A 72 24.45 12.87 -2.92
N PHE A 73 24.66 12.11 -3.98
CA PHE A 73 24.99 10.69 -3.89
C PHE A 73 26.39 10.50 -3.29
N SER A 74 26.52 9.65 -2.29
CA SER A 74 27.82 9.30 -1.70
C SER A 74 27.79 7.87 -1.15
N GLU A 75 28.91 7.16 -1.35
CA GLU A 75 29.12 5.84 -0.71
C GLU A 75 29.27 5.95 0.81
N ASP A 76 29.58 7.13 1.33
CA ASP A 76 29.72 7.41 2.76
C ASP A 76 28.38 7.49 3.49
N HIS A 77 27.26 7.60 2.76
CA HIS A 77 25.94 7.62 3.38
C HIS A 77 25.59 6.25 3.98
N PRO A 78 25.13 6.19 5.24
CA PRO A 78 24.81 4.94 5.93
C PRO A 78 23.74 4.09 5.24
N ALA A 79 22.91 4.71 4.40
CA ALA A 79 21.90 3.99 3.60
C ALA A 79 22.52 3.00 2.61
N GLY A 80 23.78 3.22 2.20
CA GLY A 80 24.49 2.41 1.23
C GLY A 80 23.79 2.38 -0.15
N SER A 81 24.30 1.55 -1.06
CA SER A 81 23.72 1.39 -2.41
C SER A 81 22.29 0.86 -2.35
N GLY A 82 21.96 -0.05 -1.43
CA GLY A 82 20.61 -0.58 -1.26
C GLY A 82 19.57 0.49 -0.91
N GLY A 83 19.96 1.53 -0.16
CA GLY A 83 19.12 2.68 0.16
C GLY A 83 19.26 3.86 -0.81
N GLY A 84 19.94 3.65 -1.97
CA GLY A 84 20.11 4.67 -3.01
C GLY A 84 21.29 5.60 -2.80
N ALA A 85 22.19 5.31 -1.84
CA ALA A 85 23.37 6.13 -1.53
C ALA A 85 23.06 7.63 -1.30
N LEU A 86 21.89 7.92 -0.72
CA LEU A 86 21.37 9.26 -0.43
C LEU A 86 21.30 9.50 1.08
N PRO A 87 21.32 10.76 1.55
CA PRO A 87 21.36 11.07 2.97
C PRO A 87 20.03 10.75 3.66
N GLY A 88 20.12 10.30 4.91
CA GLY A 88 19.02 10.25 5.86
C GLY A 88 18.88 11.53 6.67
N GLY A 89 18.71 11.40 7.99
CA GLY A 89 18.72 12.51 8.94
C GLY A 89 17.37 12.79 9.58
N ILE A 90 17.28 13.93 10.27
CA ILE A 90 16.06 14.39 10.93
C ILE A 90 15.57 15.65 10.27
N GLY A 91 14.27 15.72 9.94
CA GLY A 91 13.65 16.90 9.37
C GLY A 91 12.44 17.35 10.19
N TRP A 92 12.29 18.66 10.29
CA TRP A 92 11.14 19.27 10.91
C TRP A 92 10.27 19.98 9.89
N TYR A 93 8.96 19.76 10.01
CA TYR A 93 7.93 20.44 9.24
C TYR A 93 7.02 21.22 10.19
N ARG A 94 6.67 22.46 9.83
CA ARG A 94 5.76 23.28 10.62
C ARG A 94 4.73 23.94 9.72
N LYS A 95 3.50 24.05 10.20
CA LYS A 95 2.43 24.74 9.49
C LYS A 95 1.52 25.47 10.47
N THR A 96 1.35 26.77 10.24
CA THR A 96 0.38 27.59 10.96
C THR A 96 -0.95 27.63 10.20
N PHE A 97 -2.06 27.47 10.91
CA PHE A 97 -3.41 27.59 10.35
C PHE A 97 -4.40 28.15 11.37
N VAL A 98 -5.48 28.74 10.86
CA VAL A 98 -6.55 29.28 11.71
C VAL A 98 -7.75 28.35 11.71
N ALA A 99 -8.22 27.97 12.90
CA ALA A 99 -9.47 27.23 13.05
C ALA A 99 -10.64 28.19 12.84
N THR A 100 -11.27 28.12 11.67
CA THR A 100 -12.36 29.02 11.27
C THR A 100 -13.65 28.78 12.05
N ALA A 101 -14.61 29.72 11.96
CA ALA A 101 -15.90 29.59 12.62
C ALA A 101 -16.70 28.37 12.19
N SER A 102 -16.52 27.89 10.94
CA SER A 102 -17.16 26.67 10.40
C SER A 102 -16.68 25.38 11.06
N MET A 103 -15.50 25.40 11.72
CA MET A 103 -14.94 24.27 12.46
C MET A 103 -15.44 24.19 13.90
N LYS A 104 -16.12 25.25 14.39
CA LYS A 104 -16.61 25.29 15.77
C LYS A 104 -17.64 24.17 16.04
N GLY A 105 -17.40 23.38 17.08
CA GLY A 105 -18.25 22.24 17.45
C GLY A 105 -18.13 21.01 16.55
N LYS A 106 -17.20 21.02 15.61
CA LYS A 106 -16.85 19.88 14.77
C LYS A 106 -15.69 19.09 15.37
N ARG A 107 -15.49 17.85 14.84
CA ARG A 107 -14.27 17.09 15.04
C ARG A 107 -13.26 17.47 13.96
N ILE A 108 -12.03 17.67 14.34
CA ILE A 108 -10.95 18.09 13.46
C ILE A 108 -9.84 17.06 13.57
N TYR A 109 -9.53 16.41 12.44
CA TYR A 109 -8.50 15.39 12.35
C TYR A 109 -7.44 15.81 11.34
N ILE A 110 -6.20 15.38 11.57
CA ILE A 110 -5.13 15.43 10.59
C ILE A 110 -4.81 14.01 10.15
N ASP A 111 -4.80 13.79 8.85
CA ASP A 111 -4.48 12.51 8.22
C ASP A 111 -3.19 12.63 7.44
N PHE A 112 -2.25 11.73 7.67
CA PHE A 112 -1.02 11.59 6.90
C PHE A 112 -1.11 10.30 6.10
N ASP A 113 -0.93 10.37 4.78
CA ASP A 113 -0.96 9.17 3.93
C ASP A 113 0.37 8.40 3.96
N GLY A 114 1.46 9.04 4.41
CA GLY A 114 2.76 8.42 4.65
C GLY A 114 3.84 9.44 5.01
N VAL A 115 4.65 9.09 6.02
CA VAL A 115 5.77 9.92 6.51
C VAL A 115 6.94 8.99 6.81
N TYR A 116 8.04 9.09 6.10
CA TYR A 116 9.17 8.18 6.27
C TYR A 116 10.30 8.85 7.03
N MET A 117 10.60 8.41 8.28
CA MET A 117 9.88 7.50 9.17
C MET A 117 9.84 8.08 10.59
N ASN A 118 9.38 7.30 11.59
CA ASN A 118 9.30 7.72 13.00
C ASN A 118 8.67 9.10 13.17
N ALA A 119 7.51 9.31 12.53
CA ALA A 119 6.82 10.59 12.54
C ALA A 119 6.27 10.93 13.92
N GLU A 120 6.78 11.95 14.57
CA GLU A 120 6.20 12.52 15.79
C GLU A 120 5.45 13.80 15.44
N VAL A 121 4.16 13.81 15.78
CA VAL A 121 3.24 14.91 15.43
C VAL A 121 2.89 15.72 16.66
N PHE A 122 2.93 17.04 16.53
CA PHE A 122 2.61 17.98 17.60
C PHE A 122 1.55 18.97 17.14
N ILE A 123 0.66 19.35 18.03
CA ILE A 123 -0.29 20.45 17.87
C ILE A 123 -0.13 21.45 19.01
N ASN A 124 0.18 22.69 18.71
CA ASN A 124 0.39 23.78 19.69
C ASN A 124 1.40 23.41 20.80
N GLY A 125 2.43 22.61 20.47
CA GLY A 125 3.45 22.12 21.40
C GLY A 125 3.11 20.84 22.16
N VAL A 126 1.92 20.26 21.94
CA VAL A 126 1.50 19.00 22.57
C VAL A 126 1.77 17.84 21.62
N SER A 127 2.57 16.86 22.04
CA SER A 127 2.82 15.63 21.26
C SER A 127 1.54 14.79 21.17
N LEU A 128 1.25 14.33 19.95
CA LEU A 128 0.16 13.39 19.65
C LEU A 128 0.68 11.95 19.54
N GLY A 129 1.97 11.74 19.76
CA GLY A 129 2.64 10.45 19.67
C GLY A 129 3.44 10.25 18.40
N ILE A 130 4.10 9.10 18.33
CA ILE A 130 4.98 8.68 17.23
C ILE A 130 4.30 7.59 16.41
N ARG A 131 4.47 7.63 15.08
CA ARG A 131 4.16 6.55 14.17
C ARG A 131 5.45 6.09 13.49
N PRO A 132 5.98 4.88 13.83
CA PRO A 132 7.28 4.43 13.31
C PRO A 132 7.22 4.00 11.86
N TYR A 133 6.18 3.25 11.45
CA TYR A 133 6.10 2.65 10.13
C TYR A 133 5.79 3.69 9.05
N GLY A 134 6.80 3.98 8.21
CA GLY A 134 6.74 5.10 7.27
C GLY A 134 5.77 4.95 6.11
N TYR A 135 5.25 3.76 5.84
CA TYR A 135 4.43 3.46 4.67
C TYR A 135 2.93 3.46 4.93
N ILE A 136 2.52 3.49 6.19
CA ILE A 136 1.10 3.41 6.55
C ILE A 136 0.47 4.78 6.73
N SER A 137 -0.80 4.91 6.33
CA SER A 137 -1.59 6.11 6.63
C SER A 137 -2.05 6.11 8.08
N PHE A 138 -2.06 7.29 8.70
CA PHE A 138 -2.47 7.42 10.09
C PHE A 138 -3.18 8.76 10.36
N ARG A 139 -3.98 8.77 11.42
CA ARG A 139 -4.80 9.91 11.84
C ARG A 139 -4.50 10.32 13.28
N HIS A 140 -4.50 11.66 13.52
CA HIS A 140 -4.58 12.22 14.86
C HIS A 140 -5.81 13.12 15.02
N ASP A 141 -6.39 13.10 16.22
CA ASP A 141 -7.49 13.99 16.61
C ASP A 141 -6.93 15.31 17.17
N LEU A 142 -7.11 16.38 16.42
CA LEU A 142 -6.68 17.72 16.83
C LEU A 142 -7.69 18.43 17.70
N THR A 143 -8.94 17.96 17.76
CA THR A 143 -10.09 18.67 18.36
C THR A 143 -9.83 19.16 19.78
N PRO A 144 -9.22 18.36 20.70
CA PRO A 144 -8.99 18.78 22.08
C PRO A 144 -8.00 19.93 22.23
N TYR A 145 -7.16 20.15 21.21
CA TYR A 145 -6.01 21.05 21.27
C TYR A 145 -6.20 22.34 20.44
N ILE A 146 -7.27 22.40 19.63
CA ILE A 146 -7.54 23.51 18.73
C ILE A 146 -7.98 24.76 19.50
N ILE A 147 -7.34 25.89 19.21
CA ILE A 147 -7.69 27.21 19.70
C ILE A 147 -8.55 27.89 18.63
N GLN A 148 -9.85 27.96 18.88
CA GLN A 148 -10.82 28.52 17.95
C GLN A 148 -10.58 29.99 17.63
N GLY A 149 -10.65 30.33 16.34
CA GLY A 149 -10.50 31.71 15.86
C GLY A 149 -9.09 32.28 16.02
N LYS A 150 -8.12 31.46 16.39
CA LYS A 150 -6.72 31.86 16.54
C LYS A 150 -5.83 30.93 15.72
N GLU A 151 -4.59 31.34 15.58
CA GLU A 151 -3.55 30.51 14.98
C GLU A 151 -3.26 29.26 15.81
N ASN A 152 -3.16 28.15 15.13
CA ASN A 152 -2.71 26.85 15.62
C ASN A 152 -1.47 26.44 14.83
N VAL A 153 -0.53 25.80 15.49
CA VAL A 153 0.70 25.32 14.88
C VAL A 153 0.74 23.80 14.92
N LEU A 154 0.78 23.19 13.75
CA LEU A 154 1.10 21.78 13.57
C LEU A 154 2.60 21.66 13.31
N ALA A 155 3.29 20.81 14.06
CA ALA A 155 4.69 20.48 13.84
C ALA A 155 4.85 18.97 13.69
N VAL A 156 5.77 18.54 12.81
CA VAL A 156 6.07 17.13 12.57
C VAL A 156 7.57 16.96 12.57
N ARG A 157 8.08 16.13 13.48
CA ARG A 157 9.47 15.66 13.47
C ARG A 157 9.51 14.33 12.75
N VAL A 158 10.35 14.24 11.74
CA VAL A 158 10.55 13.01 10.96
C VAL A 158 11.97 12.56 11.18
N ASP A 159 12.15 11.34 11.68
CA ASP A 159 13.47 10.81 12.02
C ASP A 159 13.81 9.60 11.15
N ASN A 160 14.64 9.85 10.14
CA ASN A 160 15.23 8.84 9.24
C ASN A 160 16.77 8.85 9.37
N ALA A 161 17.29 9.08 10.58
CA ALA A 161 18.73 9.15 10.83
C ALA A 161 19.39 7.77 10.90
N GLU A 162 18.70 6.80 11.50
CA GLU A 162 19.22 5.44 11.65
C GLU A 162 19.11 4.66 10.33
N GLN A 163 20.26 4.31 9.74
CA GLN A 163 20.38 3.66 8.44
C GLN A 163 21.40 2.49 8.50
N PRO A 164 21.30 1.45 7.65
CA PRO A 164 20.21 1.18 6.71
C PRO A 164 18.94 0.68 7.41
N ASN A 165 17.78 1.14 6.98
CA ASN A 165 16.47 0.73 7.52
C ASN A 165 15.53 0.11 6.48
N SER A 166 15.99 -0.01 5.24
CA SER A 166 15.35 -0.77 4.16
C SER A 166 16.41 -1.30 3.18
N ARG A 167 15.97 -2.11 2.21
CA ARG A 167 16.83 -2.68 1.16
C ARG A 167 16.65 -1.98 -0.19
N TRP A 168 15.89 -0.90 -0.21
CA TRP A 168 15.61 -0.08 -1.39
C TRP A 168 15.52 1.38 -0.98
N TYR A 169 15.49 2.29 -1.95
CA TYR A 169 15.31 3.70 -1.69
C TYR A 169 13.91 3.97 -1.14
N SER A 170 13.84 4.48 0.08
CA SER A 170 12.58 4.75 0.78
C SER A 170 12.21 6.24 0.84
N GLY A 171 13.16 7.12 0.53
CA GLY A 171 13.01 8.56 0.69
C GLY A 171 13.07 9.00 2.16
N ALA A 172 12.79 10.26 2.40
CA ALA A 172 12.76 10.85 3.74
C ALA A 172 11.85 12.09 3.77
N GLY A 173 10.89 12.12 4.69
CA GLY A 173 10.01 13.28 4.85
C GLY A 173 8.52 12.94 4.83
N ILE A 174 7.71 13.99 4.70
CA ILE A 174 6.27 13.84 4.45
C ILE A 174 6.08 13.63 2.95
N TYR A 175 6.28 12.40 2.51
CA TYR A 175 6.39 12.07 1.08
C TYR A 175 5.06 11.70 0.41
N ARG A 176 3.96 11.65 1.18
CA ARG A 176 2.57 11.48 0.71
C ARG A 176 1.70 12.65 1.15
N ASN A 177 0.44 12.64 0.73
CA ASN A 177 -0.47 13.74 1.02
C ASN A 177 -0.82 13.86 2.50
N VAL A 178 -1.14 15.09 2.91
CA VAL A 178 -1.69 15.42 4.22
C VAL A 178 -3.07 16.04 4.04
N TRP A 179 -4.02 15.62 4.89
CA TRP A 179 -5.41 16.03 4.80
C TRP A 179 -5.92 16.56 6.14
N LEU A 180 -6.65 17.65 6.10
CA LEU A 180 -7.43 18.14 7.25
C LEU A 180 -8.88 17.66 7.07
N SER A 181 -9.33 16.76 7.96
CA SER A 181 -10.66 16.18 7.94
C SER A 181 -11.53 16.80 9.02
N ILE A 182 -12.69 17.35 8.64
CA ILE A 182 -13.63 18.04 9.54
C ILE A 182 -14.96 17.32 9.46
N THR A 183 -15.47 16.82 10.59
CA THR A 183 -16.72 16.06 10.65
C THR A 183 -17.64 16.54 11.77
N ASN A 184 -18.89 16.14 11.76
CA ASN A 184 -19.76 16.25 12.93
C ASN A 184 -19.38 15.20 13.99
N SER A 185 -19.94 15.33 15.18
CA SER A 185 -19.67 14.40 16.29
C SER A 185 -20.19 12.98 16.04
N LEU A 186 -21.23 12.82 15.22
CA LEU A 186 -21.67 11.55 14.67
C LEU A 186 -21.32 11.51 13.19
N HIS A 187 -20.50 10.53 12.78
CA HIS A 187 -20.00 10.42 11.43
C HIS A 187 -19.61 8.98 11.09
N VAL A 188 -19.43 8.66 9.82
CA VAL A 188 -18.77 7.43 9.37
C VAL A 188 -17.32 7.46 9.83
N ASP A 189 -16.85 6.44 10.53
CA ASP A 189 -15.49 6.39 11.07
C ASP A 189 -14.42 6.40 9.95
N LEU A 190 -13.16 6.54 10.32
CA LEU A 190 -12.04 6.41 9.40
C LEU A 190 -12.08 5.01 8.76
N TRP A 191 -12.06 4.96 7.40
CA TRP A 191 -12.22 3.73 6.63
C TRP A 191 -13.44 2.88 7.06
N GLY A 192 -14.49 3.57 7.54
CA GLY A 192 -15.63 2.96 8.20
C GLY A 192 -16.65 2.31 7.26
N THR A 193 -16.39 2.27 5.96
CA THR A 193 -17.21 1.50 5.01
C THR A 193 -16.47 0.23 4.60
N TYR A 194 -17.23 -0.86 4.47
CA TYR A 194 -16.73 -2.10 3.87
C TYR A 194 -17.75 -2.60 2.87
N VAL A 195 -17.36 -2.59 1.59
CA VAL A 195 -18.24 -2.92 0.48
C VAL A 195 -17.82 -4.23 -0.17
N THR A 196 -18.73 -5.17 -0.23
CA THR A 196 -18.53 -6.47 -0.89
C THR A 196 -19.59 -6.76 -1.91
N THR A 197 -19.31 -7.66 -2.84
CA THR A 197 -20.24 -8.06 -3.90
C THR A 197 -20.50 -9.58 -3.82
N PRO A 198 -21.33 -10.04 -2.87
CA PRO A 198 -21.52 -11.47 -2.59
C PRO A 198 -22.17 -12.25 -3.74
N VAL A 199 -22.92 -11.58 -4.60
CA VAL A 199 -23.51 -12.17 -5.81
C VAL A 199 -23.19 -11.27 -6.97
N VAL A 200 -22.54 -11.81 -8.00
CA VAL A 200 -22.21 -11.09 -9.24
C VAL A 200 -22.36 -12.01 -10.43
N ASN A 201 -23.18 -11.60 -11.39
CA ASN A 201 -23.25 -12.14 -12.74
C ASN A 201 -23.75 -11.07 -13.72
N ALA A 202 -23.85 -11.40 -15.01
CA ALA A 202 -24.27 -10.45 -16.05
C ALA A 202 -25.71 -9.92 -15.86
N GLN A 203 -26.58 -10.63 -15.14
CA GLN A 203 -27.98 -10.27 -14.94
C GLN A 203 -28.20 -9.47 -13.67
N LYS A 204 -27.43 -9.74 -12.62
CA LYS A 204 -27.62 -9.10 -11.32
C LYS A 204 -26.35 -9.06 -10.48
N ALA A 205 -26.27 -8.06 -9.60
CA ALA A 205 -25.32 -8.00 -8.51
C ALA A 205 -26.03 -7.67 -7.19
N SER A 206 -25.49 -8.21 -6.10
CA SER A 206 -25.79 -7.75 -4.75
C SER A 206 -24.56 -7.04 -4.18
N ILE A 207 -24.77 -5.86 -3.64
CA ILE A 207 -23.72 -5.04 -3.01
C ILE A 207 -24.06 -4.93 -1.53
N LYS A 208 -23.22 -5.56 -0.69
CA LYS A 208 -23.32 -5.46 0.76
C LYS A 208 -22.43 -4.32 1.23
N ALA A 209 -22.97 -3.40 2.02
CA ALA A 209 -22.26 -2.30 2.63
C ALA A 209 -22.39 -2.40 4.16
N ASP A 210 -21.28 -2.64 4.82
CA ASP A 210 -21.15 -2.51 6.28
C ASP A 210 -20.60 -1.10 6.58
N VAL A 211 -21.36 -0.32 7.36
CA VAL A 211 -21.03 1.07 7.68
C VAL A 211 -20.81 1.22 9.17
N THR A 212 -19.60 1.60 9.55
CA THR A 212 -19.22 1.88 10.95
C THR A 212 -19.44 3.36 11.25
N LEU A 213 -20.34 3.65 12.17
CA LEU A 213 -20.59 4.99 12.70
C LEU A 213 -19.81 5.21 13.97
N LYS A 214 -19.27 6.41 14.15
CA LYS A 214 -18.60 6.88 15.37
C LYS A 214 -19.36 8.02 16.00
N ASN A 215 -19.65 7.88 17.28
CA ASN A 215 -20.25 8.92 18.11
C ASN A 215 -19.20 9.44 19.11
N THR A 216 -18.84 10.71 19.00
CA THR A 216 -17.87 11.35 19.89
C THR A 216 -18.52 12.23 20.95
N THR A 217 -19.84 12.11 21.16
CA THR A 217 -20.58 12.82 22.21
C THR A 217 -20.68 11.99 23.49
N ALA A 218 -21.08 12.63 24.58
CA ALA A 218 -21.37 11.97 25.85
C ALA A 218 -22.76 11.34 25.94
N SER A 219 -23.56 11.39 24.86
CA SER A 219 -24.94 10.92 24.83
C SER A 219 -25.13 9.83 23.76
N VAL A 220 -26.09 8.92 23.98
CA VAL A 220 -26.53 7.99 22.93
C VAL A 220 -27.18 8.78 21.79
N LEU A 221 -26.77 8.51 20.56
CA LEU A 221 -27.40 9.08 19.36
C LEU A 221 -28.11 7.99 18.58
N LYS A 222 -29.29 8.33 18.04
CA LYS A 222 -30.01 7.49 17.08
C LYS A 222 -29.80 8.02 15.69
N ALA A 223 -29.33 7.15 14.78
CA ALA A 223 -29.05 7.49 13.40
C ALA A 223 -29.95 6.72 12.42
N GLU A 224 -30.13 7.29 11.27
CA GLU A 224 -30.49 6.62 10.03
C GLU A 224 -29.31 6.68 9.09
N VAL A 225 -29.02 5.58 8.39
CA VAL A 225 -28.01 5.52 7.32
C VAL A 225 -28.73 5.21 6.01
N VAL A 226 -28.50 6.04 5.00
CA VAL A 226 -29.02 5.81 3.64
C VAL A 226 -27.83 5.70 2.70
N SER A 227 -27.74 4.57 1.99
CA SER A 227 -26.68 4.36 1.00
C SER A 227 -27.28 4.36 -0.41
N TYR A 228 -26.70 5.18 -1.28
CA TYR A 228 -27.04 5.30 -2.69
C TYR A 228 -25.89 4.77 -3.54
N LEU A 229 -26.18 3.81 -4.42
CA LEU A 229 -25.22 3.41 -5.45
C LEU A 229 -25.39 4.33 -6.66
N LEU A 230 -24.34 5.07 -6.99
CA LEU A 230 -24.31 6.02 -8.10
C LEU A 230 -23.50 5.43 -9.25
N ASP A 231 -23.99 5.60 -10.46
CA ASP A 231 -23.22 5.28 -11.67
C ASP A 231 -22.19 6.39 -12.00
N ALA A 232 -21.39 6.19 -13.04
CA ALA A 232 -20.38 7.15 -13.48
C ALA A 232 -20.96 8.53 -13.88
N THR A 233 -22.28 8.63 -14.13
CA THR A 233 -22.99 9.88 -14.42
C THR A 233 -23.60 10.52 -13.17
N GLN A 234 -23.31 9.98 -11.98
CA GLN A 234 -23.88 10.38 -10.67
C GLN A 234 -25.38 10.12 -10.52
N LYS A 235 -25.95 9.26 -11.35
CA LYS A 235 -27.33 8.82 -11.24
C LYS A 235 -27.45 7.70 -10.21
N VAL A 236 -28.45 7.79 -9.33
CA VAL A 236 -28.79 6.72 -8.39
C VAL A 236 -29.34 5.51 -9.17
N VAL A 237 -28.67 4.38 -9.05
CA VAL A 237 -29.05 3.11 -9.70
C VAL A 237 -29.55 2.06 -8.70
N SER A 238 -29.25 2.23 -7.42
CA SER A 238 -29.79 1.42 -6.32
C SER A 238 -29.67 2.19 -5.00
N GLN A 239 -30.48 1.82 -4.01
CA GLN A 239 -30.40 2.40 -2.68
C GLN A 239 -30.86 1.41 -1.61
N ALA A 240 -30.36 1.63 -0.39
CA ALA A 240 -30.82 0.94 0.83
C ALA A 240 -30.78 1.88 2.03
N SER A 241 -31.57 1.58 3.07
CA SER A 241 -31.53 2.35 4.30
C SER A 241 -31.58 1.44 5.52
N ALA A 242 -30.98 1.90 6.64
CA ALA A 242 -31.06 1.30 7.94
C ALA A 242 -31.44 2.38 8.97
N GLN A 243 -32.49 2.14 9.72
CA GLN A 243 -33.06 3.11 10.67
C GLN A 243 -32.83 2.69 12.13
N ASN A 244 -32.99 3.66 13.04
CA ASN A 244 -32.90 3.45 14.50
C ASN A 244 -31.58 2.85 14.98
N ILE A 245 -30.47 3.16 14.29
CA ILE A 245 -29.15 2.71 14.69
C ILE A 245 -28.75 3.48 15.94
N SER A 246 -28.61 2.76 17.05
CA SER A 246 -28.19 3.34 18.33
C SER A 246 -26.68 3.32 18.46
N VAL A 247 -26.06 4.51 18.56
CA VAL A 247 -24.60 4.63 18.74
C VAL A 247 -24.31 5.13 20.16
N THR A 248 -23.64 4.31 20.95
CA THR A 248 -23.32 4.60 22.35
C THR A 248 -22.42 5.84 22.50
N PRO A 249 -22.39 6.48 23.69
CA PRO A 249 -21.46 7.59 23.95
C PRO A 249 -20.02 7.16 23.74
N GLN A 250 -19.22 7.98 23.07
CA GLN A 250 -17.80 7.72 22.74
C GLN A 250 -17.57 6.34 22.09
N GLY A 251 -18.60 5.79 21.45
CA GLY A 251 -18.60 4.44 20.90
C GLY A 251 -18.81 4.39 19.39
N VAL A 252 -18.87 3.17 18.91
CA VAL A 252 -19.11 2.85 17.49
C VAL A 252 -20.32 1.91 17.37
N ALA A 253 -20.95 1.95 16.18
CA ALA A 253 -21.98 0.98 15.80
C ALA A 253 -21.81 0.64 14.32
N VAL A 254 -22.03 -0.62 13.97
CA VAL A 254 -21.99 -1.08 12.59
C VAL A 254 -23.41 -1.36 12.11
N CYS A 255 -23.76 -0.88 10.94
CA CYS A 255 -24.99 -1.26 10.25
C CYS A 255 -24.68 -1.89 8.90
N SER A 256 -25.40 -2.96 8.58
CA SER A 256 -25.27 -3.66 7.31
C SER A 256 -26.44 -3.34 6.42
N GLN A 257 -26.15 -3.11 5.14
CA GLN A 257 -27.15 -2.84 4.10
C GLN A 257 -26.89 -3.73 2.91
N LEU A 258 -27.94 -4.08 2.18
CA LEU A 258 -27.87 -4.86 0.95
C LEU A 258 -28.58 -4.11 -0.17
N LEU A 259 -27.81 -3.75 -1.20
CA LEU A 259 -28.31 -3.13 -2.42
C LEU A 259 -28.33 -4.16 -3.54
N HIS A 260 -29.26 -4.00 -4.48
CA HIS A 260 -29.40 -4.86 -5.64
C HIS A 260 -29.29 -4.04 -6.91
N LEU A 261 -28.63 -4.58 -7.92
CA LEU A 261 -28.47 -3.94 -9.21
C LEU A 261 -28.70 -4.96 -10.33
N ASP A 262 -29.63 -4.66 -11.21
CA ASP A 262 -29.89 -5.43 -12.42
C ASP A 262 -28.93 -5.01 -13.53
N ARG A 263 -28.41 -5.99 -14.27
CA ARG A 263 -27.48 -5.80 -15.40
C ARG A 263 -26.32 -4.87 -15.03
N PRO A 264 -25.51 -5.22 -14.03
CA PRO A 264 -24.40 -4.39 -13.59
C PRO A 264 -23.35 -4.27 -14.70
N LYS A 265 -22.70 -3.12 -14.79
CA LYS A 265 -21.44 -3.00 -15.51
C LYS A 265 -20.34 -3.52 -14.60
N LEU A 266 -19.68 -4.60 -15.03
CA LEU A 266 -18.63 -5.23 -14.22
C LEU A 266 -17.32 -4.46 -14.36
N TRP A 267 -16.52 -4.50 -13.30
CA TRP A 267 -15.14 -4.07 -13.32
C TRP A 267 -14.29 -5.17 -13.96
N THR A 268 -13.58 -4.85 -15.03
CA THR A 268 -12.64 -5.75 -15.73
C THR A 268 -11.32 -5.02 -15.98
N LEU A 269 -10.32 -5.73 -16.47
CA LEU A 269 -9.00 -5.14 -16.79
C LEU A 269 -9.07 -4.22 -18.02
N GLU A 270 -9.97 -4.51 -18.96
CA GLU A 270 -10.17 -3.77 -20.20
C GLU A 270 -11.18 -2.63 -20.05
N ALA A 271 -12.18 -2.82 -19.18
CA ALA A 271 -13.24 -1.85 -18.91
C ALA A 271 -13.49 -1.71 -17.41
N PRO A 272 -12.58 -1.02 -16.70
CA PRO A 272 -12.62 -0.91 -15.24
C PRO A 272 -13.71 0.06 -14.77
N TYR A 273 -14.97 -0.39 -14.84
CA TYR A 273 -16.11 0.45 -14.50
C TYR A 273 -16.28 0.61 -12.99
N LEU A 274 -16.33 1.85 -12.52
CA LEU A 274 -16.52 2.20 -11.13
C LEU A 274 -17.88 2.85 -10.89
N TYR A 275 -18.56 2.39 -9.85
CA TYR A 275 -19.67 3.04 -9.19
C TYR A 275 -19.15 3.83 -7.98
N SER A 276 -20.00 4.65 -7.37
CA SER A 276 -19.74 5.26 -6.07
C SER A 276 -20.88 4.92 -5.11
N LEU A 277 -20.54 4.42 -3.92
CA LEU A 277 -21.50 4.25 -2.84
C LEU A 277 -21.48 5.52 -1.99
N ARG A 278 -22.51 6.35 -2.12
CA ARG A 278 -22.72 7.52 -1.26
C ARG A 278 -23.51 7.11 -0.03
N THR A 279 -22.90 7.28 1.14
CA THR A 279 -23.50 6.98 2.44
C THR A 279 -23.84 8.27 3.16
N GLU A 280 -25.12 8.51 3.42
CA GLU A 280 -25.61 9.63 4.21
C GLU A 280 -25.97 9.15 5.62
N VAL A 281 -25.48 9.87 6.63
CA VAL A 281 -25.84 9.66 8.03
C VAL A 281 -26.80 10.77 8.45
N LYS A 282 -27.97 10.41 8.99
CA LYS A 282 -29.00 11.36 9.41
C LYS A 282 -29.33 11.21 10.90
N VAL A 283 -29.60 12.35 11.53
CA VAL A 283 -30.17 12.45 12.88
C VAL A 283 -31.47 13.25 12.77
N GLY A 284 -32.60 12.59 12.97
CA GLY A 284 -33.89 13.14 12.60
C GLY A 284 -33.95 13.40 11.09
N SER A 285 -34.35 14.61 10.69
CA SER A 285 -34.40 15.03 9.27
C SER A 285 -33.06 15.60 8.75
N LYS A 286 -32.05 15.74 9.61
CA LYS A 286 -30.80 16.41 9.25
C LYS A 286 -29.72 15.42 8.84
N THR A 287 -29.15 15.58 7.64
CA THR A 287 -27.93 14.89 7.24
C THR A 287 -26.75 15.46 8.02
N VAL A 288 -26.04 14.62 8.77
CA VAL A 288 -24.91 14.99 9.61
C VAL A 288 -23.56 14.56 9.04
N ASP A 289 -23.56 13.56 8.13
CA ASP A 289 -22.36 13.15 7.44
C ASP A 289 -22.69 12.60 6.05
N VAL A 290 -21.74 12.74 5.11
CA VAL A 290 -21.77 12.13 3.78
C VAL A 290 -20.41 11.53 3.50
N TYR A 291 -20.37 10.26 3.10
CA TYR A 291 -19.15 9.53 2.83
C TYR A 291 -19.27 8.75 1.50
N ASP A 292 -18.39 9.02 0.57
CA ASP A 292 -18.38 8.35 -0.73
C ASP A 292 -17.28 7.27 -0.76
N THR A 293 -17.64 6.09 -1.28
CA THR A 293 -16.74 4.94 -1.41
C THR A 293 -16.77 4.44 -2.85
N PRO A 294 -15.63 4.39 -3.56
CA PRO A 294 -15.57 3.77 -4.89
C PRO A 294 -15.94 2.29 -4.83
N VAL A 295 -16.67 1.80 -5.83
CA VAL A 295 -17.13 0.40 -5.91
C VAL A 295 -16.93 -0.14 -7.31
N GLY A 296 -16.08 -1.16 -7.47
CA GLY A 296 -16.02 -1.99 -8.66
C GLY A 296 -16.77 -3.29 -8.45
N ILE A 297 -17.78 -3.56 -9.27
CA ILE A 297 -18.59 -4.79 -9.18
C ILE A 297 -17.87 -5.90 -9.94
N ARG A 298 -17.37 -6.89 -9.24
CA ARG A 298 -16.65 -8.04 -9.81
C ARG A 298 -16.78 -9.28 -8.94
N SER A 299 -16.57 -10.44 -9.56
CA SER A 299 -16.27 -11.69 -8.87
C SER A 299 -14.90 -12.18 -9.31
N PHE A 300 -14.17 -12.84 -8.41
CA PHE A 300 -12.92 -13.52 -8.76
C PHE A 300 -12.68 -14.73 -7.88
N SER A 301 -11.87 -15.63 -8.37
CA SER A 301 -11.43 -16.82 -7.63
C SER A 301 -10.05 -17.27 -8.10
N PHE A 302 -9.45 -18.13 -7.29
CA PHE A 302 -8.23 -18.83 -7.65
C PHE A 302 -8.50 -20.33 -7.62
N ASP A 303 -8.05 -21.00 -8.66
CA ASP A 303 -8.18 -22.44 -8.82
C ASP A 303 -6.80 -23.06 -9.05
N SER A 304 -6.54 -24.22 -8.43
CA SER A 304 -5.25 -24.87 -8.51
C SER A 304 -4.89 -25.41 -9.90
N SER A 305 -5.88 -25.55 -10.78
CA SER A 305 -5.71 -26.05 -12.15
C SER A 305 -5.90 -24.98 -13.22
N GLN A 306 -6.72 -23.96 -12.94
CA GLN A 306 -7.06 -22.89 -13.90
C GLN A 306 -6.37 -21.56 -13.59
N GLY A 307 -5.84 -21.38 -12.37
CA GLY A 307 -5.22 -20.15 -11.93
C GLY A 307 -6.24 -19.08 -11.56
N PHE A 308 -5.98 -17.84 -11.94
CA PHE A 308 -6.82 -16.69 -11.61
C PHE A 308 -8.00 -16.56 -12.58
N ILE A 309 -9.21 -16.41 -12.02
CA ILE A 309 -10.47 -16.28 -12.76
C ILE A 309 -11.12 -14.96 -12.31
N LEU A 310 -11.40 -14.05 -13.26
CA LEU A 310 -12.09 -12.78 -13.04
C LEU A 310 -13.40 -12.78 -13.82
N ASN A 311 -14.53 -12.57 -13.13
CA ASN A 311 -15.88 -12.59 -13.73
C ASN A 311 -16.21 -13.84 -14.56
N GLY A 312 -15.63 -14.98 -14.18
CA GLY A 312 -15.79 -16.26 -14.88
C GLY A 312 -14.80 -16.51 -16.03
N GLU A 313 -13.92 -15.57 -16.32
CA GLU A 313 -12.89 -15.71 -17.37
C GLU A 313 -11.51 -15.96 -16.76
N ARG A 314 -10.78 -16.93 -17.31
CA ARG A 314 -9.40 -17.21 -16.93
C ARG A 314 -8.49 -16.08 -17.39
N ILE A 315 -7.76 -15.48 -16.47
CA ILE A 315 -6.82 -14.40 -16.74
C ILE A 315 -5.40 -14.83 -16.36
N LYS A 316 -4.46 -14.72 -17.28
CA LYS A 316 -3.03 -14.87 -16.98
C LYS A 316 -2.53 -13.54 -16.42
N ILE A 317 -2.05 -13.54 -15.18
CA ILE A 317 -1.46 -12.34 -14.56
C ILE A 317 -0.07 -12.14 -15.17
N LYS A 318 0.14 -10.96 -15.75
CA LYS A 318 1.43 -10.46 -16.24
C LYS A 318 1.74 -9.22 -15.41
N GLY A 319 2.44 -9.43 -14.30
CA GLY A 319 2.65 -8.41 -13.29
C GLY A 319 4.10 -7.99 -13.17
N VAL A 320 4.30 -6.88 -12.49
CA VAL A 320 5.61 -6.38 -12.06
C VAL A 320 5.59 -6.09 -10.56
N CYS A 321 6.75 -6.22 -9.92
CA CYS A 321 6.99 -5.68 -8.60
C CYS A 321 7.32 -4.20 -8.73
N MET A 322 6.64 -3.33 -7.99
CA MET A 322 6.88 -1.90 -7.99
C MET A 322 7.24 -1.42 -6.59
N HIS A 323 8.40 -0.79 -6.49
CA HIS A 323 8.71 0.08 -5.36
C HIS A 323 8.04 1.45 -5.56
N HIS A 324 8.00 2.27 -4.53
CA HIS A 324 7.22 3.50 -4.51
C HIS A 324 7.97 4.75 -5.02
N ASP A 325 9.22 4.60 -5.44
CA ASP A 325 10.00 5.73 -5.96
C ASP A 325 9.55 6.14 -7.39
N LEU A 326 9.76 7.40 -7.69
CA LEU A 326 9.42 8.04 -8.95
C LEU A 326 10.65 8.62 -9.67
N GLY A 327 11.81 7.99 -9.52
CA GLY A 327 13.07 8.41 -10.12
C GLY A 327 13.52 9.78 -9.60
N CYS A 328 13.65 10.77 -10.46
CA CYS A 328 14.12 12.12 -10.06
C CYS A 328 13.18 12.87 -9.10
N LEU A 329 12.00 12.37 -8.82
CA LEU A 329 11.08 12.90 -7.81
C LEU A 329 11.27 12.22 -6.44
N GLY A 330 12.15 11.21 -6.37
CA GLY A 330 12.32 10.40 -5.17
C GLY A 330 11.05 9.66 -4.79
N ALA A 331 10.76 9.60 -3.50
CA ALA A 331 9.55 9.00 -2.97
C ALA A 331 8.36 9.99 -2.93
N ALA A 332 8.58 11.30 -3.12
CA ALA A 332 7.52 12.29 -3.10
C ALA A 332 6.46 12.00 -4.17
N ILE A 333 5.24 11.62 -3.75
CA ILE A 333 4.22 11.18 -4.69
C ILE A 333 3.83 12.27 -5.68
N ASN A 334 3.68 11.85 -6.92
CA ASN A 334 3.12 12.65 -8.00
C ASN A 334 2.18 11.75 -8.82
N VAL A 335 0.88 12.05 -8.77
CA VAL A 335 -0.15 11.21 -9.39
C VAL A 335 0.10 11.05 -10.88
N ARG A 336 0.51 12.12 -11.59
CA ARG A 336 0.77 12.02 -13.04
C ARG A 336 2.01 11.19 -13.36
N ALA A 337 3.04 11.22 -12.50
CA ALA A 337 4.22 10.37 -12.68
C ALA A 337 3.87 8.88 -12.48
N MET A 338 3.09 8.55 -11.44
CA MET A 338 2.57 7.19 -11.22
C MET A 338 1.67 6.72 -12.38
N GLU A 339 0.76 7.57 -12.82
CA GLU A 339 -0.11 7.27 -13.97
C GLU A 339 0.72 6.97 -15.23
N ARG A 340 1.79 7.76 -15.49
CA ARG A 340 2.72 7.51 -16.59
C ARG A 340 3.42 6.15 -16.47
N GLN A 341 3.86 5.76 -15.27
CA GLN A 341 4.42 4.41 -15.06
C GLN A 341 3.41 3.32 -15.43
N LEU A 342 2.17 3.45 -14.97
CA LEU A 342 1.09 2.49 -15.28
C LEU A 342 0.71 2.50 -16.77
N GLU A 343 0.70 3.66 -17.44
CA GLU A 343 0.50 3.76 -18.89
C GLU A 343 1.55 2.95 -19.66
N ILE A 344 2.82 3.09 -19.30
CA ILE A 344 3.93 2.35 -19.93
C ILE A 344 3.79 0.84 -19.67
N LEU A 345 3.44 0.45 -18.43
CA LEU A 345 3.22 -0.95 -18.09
C LEU A 345 2.03 -1.53 -18.85
N LYS A 346 0.94 -0.77 -19.01
CA LYS A 346 -0.23 -1.18 -19.81
C LYS A 346 0.12 -1.36 -21.29
N GLU A 347 0.89 -0.44 -21.86
CA GLU A 347 1.39 -0.51 -23.23
C GLU A 347 2.26 -1.75 -23.46
N MET A 348 3.07 -2.13 -22.47
CA MET A 348 3.87 -3.36 -22.47
C MET A 348 3.03 -4.64 -22.35
N GLY A 349 1.74 -4.52 -22.00
CA GLY A 349 0.82 -5.64 -21.80
C GLY A 349 0.77 -6.16 -20.35
N CYS A 350 1.30 -5.40 -19.40
CA CYS A 350 1.19 -5.68 -17.98
C CYS A 350 -0.26 -5.44 -17.50
N ASN A 351 -0.75 -6.32 -16.61
CA ASN A 351 -2.08 -6.23 -16.02
C ASN A 351 -2.10 -6.42 -14.50
N GLY A 352 -0.93 -6.59 -13.87
CA GLY A 352 -0.81 -6.82 -12.43
C GLY A 352 0.34 -6.04 -11.80
N ILE A 353 0.15 -5.61 -10.56
CA ILE A 353 1.15 -4.91 -9.75
C ILE A 353 1.28 -5.65 -8.42
N ARG A 354 2.50 -5.86 -7.98
CA ARG A 354 2.82 -6.19 -6.60
C ARG A 354 3.44 -4.98 -5.93
N CYS A 355 2.87 -4.56 -4.79
CA CYS A 355 3.37 -3.43 -4.01
C CYS A 355 4.57 -3.89 -3.16
N SER A 356 5.77 -3.73 -3.66
CA SER A 356 7.02 -4.24 -3.05
C SER A 356 7.63 -3.22 -2.11
N HIS A 357 7.87 -3.48 -0.87
CA HIS A 357 7.32 -4.55 -0.01
C HIS A 357 6.68 -3.87 1.17
N ASN A 358 5.66 -3.05 0.89
CA ASN A 358 5.03 -2.16 1.86
C ASN A 358 3.67 -1.64 1.35
N PRO A 359 2.81 -1.09 2.22
CA PRO A 359 1.57 -0.46 1.81
C PRO A 359 1.79 0.67 0.79
N PRO A 360 1.11 0.65 -0.36
CA PRO A 360 1.28 1.66 -1.40
C PRO A 360 0.67 3.01 -1.01
N ALA A 361 0.97 4.05 -1.81
CA ALA A 361 0.20 5.28 -1.76
C ALA A 361 -1.25 5.01 -2.18
N PRO A 362 -2.26 5.61 -1.50
CA PRO A 362 -3.67 5.45 -1.87
C PRO A 362 -3.92 5.77 -3.35
N GLU A 363 -3.23 6.75 -3.89
CA GLU A 363 -3.36 7.20 -5.28
C GLU A 363 -2.93 6.13 -6.29
N LEU A 364 -1.99 5.23 -5.92
CA LEU A 364 -1.61 4.10 -6.78
C LEU A 364 -2.79 3.13 -6.95
N LEU A 365 -3.50 2.84 -5.86
CA LEU A 365 -4.67 1.96 -5.88
C LEU A 365 -5.83 2.60 -6.66
N ASP A 366 -6.07 3.90 -6.47
CA ASP A 366 -7.06 4.67 -7.24
C ASP A 366 -6.76 4.61 -8.75
N LEU A 367 -5.48 4.70 -9.12
CA LEU A 367 -5.04 4.55 -10.51
C LEU A 367 -5.24 3.12 -11.02
N CYS A 368 -4.88 2.10 -10.25
CA CYS A 368 -5.09 0.70 -10.60
C CYS A 368 -6.58 0.37 -10.78
N ASP A 369 -7.45 0.91 -9.92
CA ASP A 369 -8.91 0.79 -10.03
C ASP A 369 -9.44 1.37 -11.34
N ARG A 370 -8.94 2.55 -11.75
CA ARG A 370 -9.39 3.26 -12.96
C ARG A 370 -8.76 2.74 -14.25
N MET A 371 -7.55 2.21 -14.17
CA MET A 371 -6.78 1.76 -15.34
C MET A 371 -6.88 0.24 -15.58
N GLY A 372 -7.50 -0.51 -14.67
CA GLY A 372 -7.70 -1.94 -14.81
C GLY A 372 -6.41 -2.75 -14.60
N PHE A 373 -5.81 -2.63 -13.42
CA PHE A 373 -4.77 -3.51 -12.94
C PHE A 373 -5.27 -4.34 -11.76
N VAL A 374 -4.84 -5.59 -11.64
CA VAL A 374 -4.96 -6.33 -10.38
C VAL A 374 -3.75 -6.05 -9.49
N VAL A 375 -3.97 -5.96 -8.20
CA VAL A 375 -2.95 -5.59 -7.22
C VAL A 375 -2.80 -6.67 -6.15
N MET A 376 -1.58 -7.17 -5.98
CA MET A 376 -1.14 -7.87 -4.79
C MET A 376 -0.63 -6.84 -3.80
N ASP A 377 -1.42 -6.57 -2.77
CA ASP A 377 -1.16 -5.54 -1.80
C ASP A 377 -0.40 -6.12 -0.62
N GLU A 378 0.82 -5.60 -0.38
CA GLU A 378 1.76 -6.20 0.56
C GLU A 378 2.01 -5.30 1.76
N THR A 379 2.01 -5.90 2.96
CA THR A 379 2.12 -5.12 4.20
C THR A 379 3.56 -4.99 4.68
N PHE A 380 4.35 -6.07 4.71
CA PHE A 380 5.65 -6.09 5.38
C PHE A 380 6.74 -6.71 4.51
N ASP A 381 7.97 -6.14 4.55
CA ASP A 381 9.17 -6.80 4.03
C ASP A 381 9.77 -7.78 5.05
N MET A 382 9.72 -7.45 6.32
CA MET A 382 10.22 -8.28 7.43
C MET A 382 9.21 -8.33 8.57
N TRP A 383 9.36 -9.35 9.42
CA TRP A 383 8.59 -9.44 10.66
C TRP A 383 9.50 -9.16 11.87
N ARG A 384 9.66 -10.12 12.79
CA ARG A 384 10.48 -9.98 14.00
C ARG A 384 11.99 -10.04 13.72
N LYS A 385 12.39 -10.74 12.64
CA LYS A 385 13.79 -10.92 12.28
C LYS A 385 14.21 -9.84 11.30
N ARG A 386 15.26 -9.12 11.66
CA ARG A 386 15.78 -8.01 10.86
C ARG A 386 16.46 -8.49 9.58
N LYS A 387 16.31 -7.71 8.52
CA LYS A 387 17.07 -7.82 7.28
C LYS A 387 18.13 -6.73 7.15
N THR A 388 17.91 -5.58 7.80
CA THR A 388 18.88 -4.49 7.93
C THR A 388 18.92 -4.02 9.38
N THR A 389 19.95 -3.22 9.73
CA THR A 389 20.23 -2.90 11.12
C THR A 389 19.08 -2.17 11.83
N TYR A 390 18.38 -1.26 11.11
CA TYR A 390 17.39 -0.36 11.70
C TYR A 390 16.01 -0.49 11.02
N ASP A 391 15.69 -1.65 10.49
CA ASP A 391 14.43 -1.88 9.79
C ASP A 391 13.22 -2.03 10.72
N TYR A 392 12.05 -2.26 10.12
CA TYR A 392 10.78 -2.35 10.84
C TYR A 392 10.72 -3.48 11.89
N SER A 393 11.62 -4.46 11.86
CA SER A 393 11.64 -5.52 12.87
C SER A 393 11.80 -4.98 14.29
N LEU A 394 12.42 -3.80 14.46
CA LEU A 394 12.52 -3.10 15.74
C LEU A 394 11.17 -2.72 16.33
N TYR A 395 10.17 -2.51 15.49
CA TYR A 395 8.82 -2.05 15.85
C TYR A 395 7.77 -3.14 15.70
N PHE A 396 8.07 -4.24 15.01
CA PHE A 396 7.10 -5.26 14.63
C PHE A 396 6.30 -5.79 15.81
N ASN A 397 6.94 -6.14 16.91
CA ASN A 397 6.27 -6.74 18.07
C ASN A 397 5.20 -5.82 18.67
N GLU A 398 5.42 -4.52 18.67
CA GLU A 398 4.51 -3.53 19.25
C GLU A 398 3.46 -3.04 18.24
N TRP A 399 3.83 -2.93 16.95
CA TRP A 399 3.05 -2.19 15.97
C TRP A 399 2.37 -3.03 14.90
N HIS A 400 2.77 -4.29 14.68
CA HIS A 400 2.27 -5.08 13.54
C HIS A 400 0.75 -5.24 13.51
N GLU A 401 0.09 -5.38 14.68
CA GLU A 401 -1.36 -5.55 14.73
C GLU A 401 -2.09 -4.29 14.24
N ARG A 402 -1.61 -3.13 14.67
CA ARG A 402 -2.18 -1.86 14.26
C ARG A 402 -1.86 -1.56 12.80
N ASP A 403 -0.60 -1.74 12.38
CA ASP A 403 -0.17 -1.43 11.02
C ASP A 403 -0.86 -2.32 9.99
N LEU A 404 -0.96 -3.63 10.25
CA LEU A 404 -1.69 -4.56 9.39
C LEU A 404 -3.19 -4.21 9.33
N SER A 405 -3.80 -3.90 10.48
CA SER A 405 -5.21 -3.54 10.53
C SER A 405 -5.51 -2.23 9.79
N ASP A 406 -4.71 -1.19 10.01
CA ASP A 406 -4.85 0.10 9.34
C ASP A 406 -4.69 -0.06 7.81
N HIS A 407 -3.75 -0.90 7.35
CA HIS A 407 -3.55 -1.21 5.94
C HIS A 407 -4.80 -1.86 5.32
N ILE A 408 -5.27 -2.98 5.89
CA ILE A 408 -6.43 -3.69 5.36
C ILE A 408 -7.69 -2.82 5.37
N LEU A 409 -7.94 -2.09 6.47
CA LEU A 409 -9.10 -1.20 6.59
C LEU A 409 -9.08 -0.08 5.54
N ARG A 410 -7.90 0.49 5.28
CA ARG A 410 -7.72 1.55 4.28
C ARG A 410 -8.05 1.06 2.88
N ASP A 411 -7.55 -0.12 2.51
CA ASP A 411 -7.47 -0.52 1.11
C ASP A 411 -8.52 -1.56 0.68
N ARG A 412 -9.22 -2.22 1.61
CA ARG A 412 -10.15 -3.33 1.32
C ARG A 412 -11.31 -3.02 0.37
N ASN A 413 -11.59 -1.74 0.08
CA ASN A 413 -12.65 -1.36 -0.85
C ASN A 413 -12.17 -1.25 -2.32
N HIS A 414 -10.86 -1.28 -2.58
CA HIS A 414 -10.32 -1.19 -3.94
C HIS A 414 -10.63 -2.45 -4.75
N PRO A 415 -11.35 -2.36 -5.89
CA PRO A 415 -11.62 -3.51 -6.74
C PRO A 415 -10.37 -4.08 -7.41
N SER A 416 -9.32 -3.30 -7.58
CA SER A 416 -8.04 -3.76 -8.11
C SER A 416 -7.35 -4.79 -7.21
N ILE A 417 -7.50 -4.71 -5.89
CA ILE A 417 -6.86 -5.65 -4.98
C ILE A 417 -7.52 -7.03 -5.12
N PHE A 418 -6.72 -8.04 -5.48
CA PHE A 418 -7.17 -9.40 -5.66
C PHE A 418 -6.58 -10.37 -4.62
N MET A 419 -5.54 -9.96 -3.89
CA MET A 419 -4.97 -10.72 -2.76
C MET A 419 -4.20 -9.81 -1.81
N TRP A 420 -4.03 -10.27 -0.59
CA TRP A 420 -3.19 -9.68 0.43
C TRP A 420 -1.89 -10.47 0.57
N SER A 421 -0.77 -9.75 0.73
CA SER A 421 0.50 -10.35 1.09
C SER A 421 0.94 -9.87 2.47
N ILE A 422 1.23 -10.81 3.35
CA ILE A 422 1.60 -10.52 4.74
C ILE A 422 3.10 -10.42 4.96
N GLY A 423 3.91 -10.71 3.95
CA GLY A 423 5.36 -10.63 4.08
C GLY A 423 6.13 -10.95 2.81
N ASN A 424 7.31 -10.37 2.69
CA ASN A 424 8.26 -10.64 1.63
C ASN A 424 9.50 -11.32 2.20
N GLU A 425 9.82 -12.52 1.74
CA GLU A 425 11.06 -13.24 2.09
C GLU A 425 11.42 -13.15 3.57
N VAL A 426 10.40 -13.18 4.44
CA VAL A 426 10.60 -13.05 5.89
C VAL A 426 11.50 -14.17 6.41
N LEU A 427 12.46 -13.85 7.27
CA LEU A 427 13.42 -14.85 7.75
C LEU A 427 12.78 -15.94 8.63
N GLU A 428 11.57 -15.71 9.09
CA GLU A 428 10.72 -16.67 9.78
C GLU A 428 10.33 -17.89 8.95
N GLN A 429 10.47 -17.85 7.62
CA GLN A 429 10.17 -18.98 6.74
C GLN A 429 11.15 -20.15 6.89
N TRP A 430 12.38 -19.88 7.37
CA TRP A 430 13.47 -20.83 7.39
C TRP A 430 13.34 -21.88 8.48
N THR A 431 13.64 -23.13 8.11
CA THR A 431 13.61 -24.29 9.02
C THR A 431 14.96 -24.62 9.65
N HIS A 432 16.01 -23.90 9.26
CA HIS A 432 17.35 -24.10 9.83
C HIS A 432 17.36 -23.74 11.31
N ALA A 433 18.08 -24.51 12.15
CA ALA A 433 18.12 -24.31 13.59
C ALA A 433 18.59 -22.90 13.99
N ASP A 434 19.54 -22.34 13.23
CA ASP A 434 20.13 -21.02 13.48
C ASP A 434 19.34 -19.87 12.80
N ALA A 435 18.23 -20.18 12.13
CA ALA A 435 17.43 -19.17 11.41
C ALA A 435 16.91 -18.04 12.30
N ASP A 436 16.86 -18.22 13.62
CA ASP A 436 16.50 -17.17 14.57
C ASP A 436 17.63 -16.15 14.81
N THR A 437 18.85 -16.46 14.41
CA THR A 437 20.03 -15.61 14.61
C THR A 437 20.66 -15.09 13.33
N LEU A 438 20.24 -15.63 12.16
CA LEU A 438 20.78 -15.28 10.85
C LEU A 438 20.43 -13.85 10.44
N ASP A 439 21.41 -13.17 9.86
CA ASP A 439 21.16 -11.97 9.04
C ASP A 439 20.80 -12.37 7.59
N ILE A 440 20.50 -11.38 6.75
CA ILE A 440 20.09 -11.66 5.35
C ILE A 440 21.22 -12.31 4.54
N LYS A 441 22.50 -11.99 4.82
CA LYS A 441 23.64 -12.57 4.10
C LYS A 441 23.78 -14.05 4.44
N GLU A 442 23.68 -14.37 5.73
CA GLU A 442 23.73 -15.74 6.25
C GLU A 442 22.56 -16.59 5.77
N ALA A 443 21.34 -16.02 5.80
CA ALA A 443 20.16 -16.67 5.27
C ALA A 443 20.30 -16.99 3.77
N ASN A 444 20.80 -16.02 3.00
CA ASN A 444 21.06 -16.20 1.59
C ASN A 444 22.16 -17.25 1.31
N LEU A 445 23.21 -17.32 2.15
CA LEU A 445 24.22 -18.39 2.06
C LEU A 445 23.58 -19.77 2.16
N LEU A 446 22.68 -19.97 3.12
CA LEU A 446 21.98 -21.25 3.30
C LEU A 446 21.11 -21.61 2.11
N LEU A 447 20.48 -20.64 1.43
CA LEU A 447 19.67 -20.86 0.21
C LEU A 447 20.46 -21.54 -0.89
N ASN A 448 21.73 -21.20 -1.04
CA ASN A 448 22.57 -21.69 -2.15
C ASN A 448 23.40 -22.91 -1.78
N MET A 449 23.34 -23.36 -0.53
CA MET A 449 23.95 -24.63 -0.13
C MET A 449 23.10 -25.80 -0.62
N LYS A 450 23.72 -26.79 -1.24
CA LYS A 450 23.05 -28.06 -1.56
C LYS A 450 22.62 -28.73 -0.25
N ARG A 451 21.33 -28.74 0.01
CA ARG A 451 20.76 -29.34 1.22
C ARG A 451 20.70 -30.86 1.08
N ASP A 452 21.07 -31.55 2.16
CA ASP A 452 20.75 -32.95 2.31
C ASP A 452 19.22 -33.05 2.62
N LYS A 453 18.48 -33.72 1.72
CA LYS A 453 17.02 -33.92 1.88
C LYS A 453 16.65 -34.63 3.20
N ASN A 454 17.58 -35.30 3.85
CA ASN A 454 17.36 -35.98 5.12
C ASN A 454 17.46 -35.07 6.35
N SER A 455 18.03 -33.87 6.24
CA SER A 455 18.10 -32.91 7.35
C SER A 455 16.77 -32.19 7.62
N LEU A 456 15.80 -32.36 6.73
CA LEU A 456 14.46 -31.74 6.80
C LEU A 456 13.43 -32.59 7.55
N ALA A 457 13.78 -33.79 8.00
CA ALA A 457 12.86 -34.77 8.57
C ALA A 457 12.64 -34.64 10.09
N ALA A 458 13.09 -33.59 10.75
CA ALA A 458 12.87 -33.39 12.18
C ALA A 458 11.47 -32.79 12.44
N ASP A 459 10.41 -33.59 12.25
CA ASP A 459 9.06 -33.09 12.31
C ASP A 459 8.21 -33.75 13.38
N GLY A 460 8.16 -33.08 14.52
CA GLY A 460 6.99 -33.18 15.39
C GLY A 460 5.74 -32.59 14.73
N LYS A 461 4.56 -33.11 15.03
CA LYS A 461 3.26 -32.64 14.55
C LYS A 461 2.88 -31.23 15.07
N GLU A 462 3.71 -30.59 15.87
CA GLU A 462 3.45 -29.29 16.46
C GLU A 462 3.89 -28.16 15.53
N LEU A 463 3.05 -27.11 15.44
CA LEU A 463 3.37 -25.90 14.70
C LEU A 463 4.45 -25.11 15.44
N SER A 464 5.43 -24.62 14.69
CA SER A 464 6.44 -23.71 15.23
C SER A 464 5.84 -22.35 15.60
N VAL A 465 6.57 -21.57 16.41
CA VAL A 465 6.19 -20.18 16.72
C VAL A 465 6.01 -19.36 15.44
N ASN A 466 6.85 -19.58 14.43
CA ASN A 466 6.76 -18.88 13.14
C ASN A 466 5.49 -19.29 12.35
N SER A 467 5.12 -20.57 12.36
CA SER A 467 3.85 -21.03 11.77
C SER A 467 2.64 -20.44 12.50
N LEU A 468 2.69 -20.35 13.84
CA LEU A 468 1.64 -19.72 14.62
C LEU A 468 1.53 -18.21 14.38
N LEU A 469 2.65 -17.52 14.22
CA LEU A 469 2.68 -16.10 13.83
C LEU A 469 2.05 -15.90 12.45
N THR A 470 2.42 -16.75 11.47
CA THR A 470 1.81 -16.73 10.14
C THR A 470 0.29 -16.86 10.23
N LYS A 471 -0.18 -17.84 11.00
CA LYS A 471 -1.60 -18.04 11.21
C LYS A 471 -2.27 -16.80 11.85
N LYS A 472 -1.66 -16.22 12.88
CA LYS A 472 -2.15 -14.98 13.52
C LYS A 472 -2.33 -13.86 12.50
N LEU A 473 -1.33 -13.59 11.67
CA LEU A 473 -1.38 -12.52 10.67
C LEU A 473 -2.48 -12.78 9.62
N VAL A 474 -2.61 -14.02 9.15
CA VAL A 474 -3.69 -14.40 8.22
C VAL A 474 -5.06 -14.23 8.88
N ASP A 475 -5.25 -14.70 10.11
CA ASP A 475 -6.51 -14.58 10.85
C ASP A 475 -6.90 -13.10 11.03
N MET A 476 -5.94 -12.21 11.28
CA MET A 476 -6.16 -10.75 11.37
C MET A 476 -6.65 -10.18 10.04
N VAL A 477 -6.02 -10.53 8.92
CA VAL A 477 -6.47 -10.10 7.59
C VAL A 477 -7.89 -10.60 7.33
N LYS A 478 -8.15 -11.89 7.57
CA LYS A 478 -9.47 -12.52 7.32
C LYS A 478 -10.59 -11.97 8.21
N ALA A 479 -10.27 -11.50 9.42
CA ALA A 479 -11.23 -10.83 10.29
C ALA A 479 -11.70 -9.48 9.70
N LEU A 480 -10.86 -8.80 8.91
CA LEU A 480 -11.14 -7.50 8.31
C LEU A 480 -11.60 -7.60 6.85
N ASP A 481 -11.10 -8.58 6.12
CA ASP A 481 -11.47 -8.88 4.73
C ASP A 481 -11.43 -10.39 4.44
N PRO A 482 -12.52 -11.14 4.67
CA PRO A 482 -12.60 -12.56 4.35
C PRO A 482 -12.74 -12.84 2.84
N THR A 483 -12.91 -11.82 2.00
CA THR A 483 -13.24 -12.00 0.58
C THR A 483 -12.02 -12.22 -0.32
N ARG A 484 -10.84 -11.80 0.13
CA ARG A 484 -9.60 -11.93 -0.63
C ARG A 484 -8.70 -13.01 -0.02
N PRO A 485 -7.98 -13.76 -0.84
CA PRO A 485 -6.98 -14.72 -0.36
C PRO A 485 -5.76 -14.00 0.21
N VAL A 486 -5.04 -14.72 1.06
CA VAL A 486 -3.80 -14.27 1.71
C VAL A 486 -2.64 -15.15 1.29
N THR A 487 -1.52 -14.53 0.96
CA THR A 487 -0.25 -15.17 0.62
C THR A 487 0.94 -14.43 1.25
N ALA A 488 2.14 -14.83 0.90
CA ALA A 488 3.40 -14.14 1.16
C ALA A 488 4.35 -14.42 -0.02
N GLY A 489 5.29 -13.51 -0.26
CA GLY A 489 6.40 -13.76 -1.19
C GLY A 489 7.47 -14.59 -0.50
N ASN A 490 7.64 -15.86 -0.89
CA ASN A 490 8.55 -16.79 -0.23
C ASN A 490 9.72 -17.14 -1.15
N ASN A 491 10.95 -17.02 -0.63
CA ASN A 491 12.16 -17.48 -1.31
C ASN A 491 12.69 -18.83 -0.76
N GLU A 492 11.88 -19.53 0.05
CA GLU A 492 12.09 -20.92 0.44
C GLU A 492 10.96 -21.77 -0.12
N PRO A 493 11.18 -22.48 -1.24
CA PRO A 493 10.13 -23.21 -1.96
C PRO A 493 9.78 -24.57 -1.33
N ASP A 494 10.53 -25.02 -0.33
CA ASP A 494 10.32 -26.31 0.31
C ASP A 494 9.03 -26.35 1.14
N PRO A 495 8.24 -27.42 1.10
CA PRO A 495 7.04 -27.58 1.91
C PRO A 495 7.27 -27.50 3.43
N SER A 496 8.52 -27.67 3.90
CA SER A 496 8.87 -27.50 5.32
C SER A 496 8.94 -26.05 5.77
N ASN A 497 8.96 -25.08 4.83
CA ASN A 497 8.87 -23.66 5.12
C ASN A 497 7.78 -23.38 6.17
N HIS A 498 8.12 -22.69 7.25
CA HIS A 498 7.21 -22.46 8.37
C HIS A 498 5.93 -21.73 7.98
N LEU A 499 5.97 -20.85 6.96
CA LEU A 499 4.78 -20.17 6.48
C LEU A 499 3.84 -21.15 5.77
N PHE A 500 4.37 -22.05 4.94
CA PHE A 500 3.56 -23.08 4.28
C PHE A 500 3.03 -24.10 5.28
N ARG A 501 3.84 -24.52 6.25
CA ARG A 501 3.44 -25.45 7.32
C ARG A 501 2.34 -24.91 8.22
N SER A 502 2.17 -23.58 8.31
CA SER A 502 1.05 -22.98 9.04
C SER A 502 -0.31 -23.45 8.53
N GLY A 503 -0.38 -23.86 7.24
CA GLY A 503 -1.62 -24.21 6.55
C GLY A 503 -2.55 -23.02 6.32
N ALA A 504 -2.19 -21.82 6.78
CA ALA A 504 -3.06 -20.65 6.79
C ALA A 504 -3.07 -19.89 5.45
N LEU A 505 -1.97 -19.95 4.68
CA LEU A 505 -1.91 -19.28 3.38
C LEU A 505 -2.90 -19.91 2.40
N ASP A 506 -3.68 -19.08 1.71
CA ASP A 506 -4.64 -19.51 0.69
C ASP A 506 -3.94 -19.90 -0.60
N LEU A 507 -2.87 -19.17 -0.98
CA LEU A 507 -2.05 -19.42 -2.16
C LEU A 507 -0.60 -19.65 -1.75
N ILE A 508 0.09 -20.44 -2.59
CA ILE A 508 1.53 -20.59 -2.51
C ILE A 508 2.17 -19.50 -3.38
N GLY A 509 2.97 -18.65 -2.77
CA GLY A 509 3.70 -17.58 -3.45
C GLY A 509 5.20 -17.84 -3.44
N PHE A 510 5.84 -17.90 -4.63
CA PHE A 510 7.28 -18.03 -4.76
C PHE A 510 7.91 -16.75 -5.31
N ASN A 511 8.99 -16.32 -4.66
CA ASN A 511 9.97 -15.44 -5.24
C ASN A 511 11.03 -16.30 -5.93
N TYR A 512 11.27 -16.09 -7.22
CA TYR A 512 12.23 -16.85 -8.03
C TYR A 512 11.95 -18.37 -8.03
N HIS A 513 12.99 -19.21 -8.02
CA HIS A 513 12.92 -20.67 -7.91
C HIS A 513 12.12 -21.34 -9.04
N GLU A 514 12.28 -20.87 -10.27
CA GLU A 514 11.54 -21.31 -11.46
C GLU A 514 11.66 -22.83 -11.70
N THR A 515 12.76 -23.45 -11.29
CA THR A 515 12.97 -24.89 -11.40
C THR A 515 12.01 -25.72 -10.55
N TYR A 516 11.42 -25.12 -9.52
CA TYR A 516 10.46 -25.78 -8.61
C TYR A 516 9.00 -25.65 -9.05
N PHE A 517 8.67 -24.82 -10.05
CA PHE A 517 7.28 -24.57 -10.47
C PHE A 517 6.55 -25.88 -10.82
N LYS A 518 7.20 -26.78 -11.55
CA LYS A 518 6.65 -28.09 -11.92
C LYS A 518 6.36 -29.03 -10.74
N ASP A 519 6.98 -28.77 -9.59
CA ASP A 519 6.82 -29.58 -8.38
C ASP A 519 5.70 -29.08 -7.46
N VAL A 520 5.17 -27.87 -7.70
CA VAL A 520 4.13 -27.25 -6.87
C VAL A 520 2.88 -28.11 -6.73
N PRO A 521 2.30 -28.70 -7.80
CA PRO A 521 1.11 -29.54 -7.66
C PRO A 521 1.33 -30.79 -6.79
N ARG A 522 2.55 -31.33 -6.79
CA ARG A 522 2.94 -32.47 -5.95
C ARG A 522 3.18 -32.05 -4.50
N ASN A 523 3.89 -30.94 -4.30
CA ASN A 523 4.32 -30.47 -2.99
C ASN A 523 3.20 -29.76 -2.22
N PHE A 524 2.26 -29.14 -2.93
CA PHE A 524 1.14 -28.37 -2.37
C PHE A 524 -0.19 -28.75 -3.05
N PRO A 525 -0.65 -30.00 -2.87
CA PRO A 525 -1.84 -30.49 -3.59
C PRO A 525 -3.08 -29.63 -3.28
N GLY A 526 -3.76 -29.21 -4.34
CA GLY A 526 -4.99 -28.40 -4.25
C GLY A 526 -4.79 -26.93 -3.92
N LYS A 527 -3.57 -26.46 -3.71
CA LYS A 527 -3.29 -25.03 -3.49
C LYS A 527 -3.05 -24.33 -4.82
N PRO A 528 -3.70 -23.16 -5.06
CA PRO A 528 -3.32 -22.27 -6.15
C PRO A 528 -1.90 -21.75 -5.95
N PHE A 529 -1.23 -21.43 -7.06
CA PHE A 529 0.14 -20.98 -7.07
C PHE A 529 0.27 -19.64 -7.81
N ILE A 530 1.16 -18.79 -7.32
CA ILE A 530 1.54 -17.54 -7.96
C ILE A 530 3.04 -17.31 -7.84
N VAL A 531 3.67 -16.84 -8.92
CA VAL A 531 5.02 -16.30 -8.88
C VAL A 531 4.90 -14.88 -8.39
N THR A 532 5.42 -14.61 -7.20
CA THR A 532 5.32 -13.31 -6.55
C THR A 532 6.46 -12.37 -6.95
N GLU A 533 7.61 -12.95 -7.32
CA GLU A 533 8.78 -12.22 -7.81
C GLU A 533 9.59 -13.12 -8.74
N SER A 534 10.11 -12.57 -9.84
CA SER A 534 10.93 -13.29 -10.80
C SER A 534 11.97 -12.38 -11.42
N THR A 535 12.82 -12.93 -12.28
CA THR A 535 13.77 -12.22 -13.09
C THR A 535 14.96 -11.68 -12.30
N SER A 536 14.89 -10.53 -11.65
CA SER A 536 16.04 -9.83 -11.03
C SER A 536 17.17 -9.53 -12.02
N ALA A 537 16.79 -9.14 -13.25
CA ALA A 537 17.73 -8.62 -14.23
C ALA A 537 18.19 -7.21 -13.85
N LEU A 538 19.49 -6.95 -14.01
CA LEU A 538 20.09 -5.68 -13.64
C LEU A 538 20.25 -4.84 -14.89
N MET A 539 19.33 -3.89 -15.09
CA MET A 539 19.30 -3.04 -16.28
C MET A 539 19.43 -1.57 -15.92
N THR A 540 20.12 -0.83 -16.77
CA THR A 540 20.21 0.63 -16.68
C THR A 540 20.16 1.26 -18.07
N ARG A 541 19.72 2.51 -18.15
CA ARG A 541 19.71 3.25 -19.42
C ARG A 541 21.10 3.80 -19.75
N GLY A 542 21.39 3.82 -21.05
CA GLY A 542 22.52 4.56 -21.60
C GLY A 542 23.88 3.89 -21.47
N TYR A 543 23.97 2.73 -20.84
CA TYR A 543 25.19 1.93 -20.78
C TYR A 543 24.99 0.59 -21.50
N TYR A 544 25.87 0.29 -22.47
CA TYR A 544 25.77 -0.87 -23.35
C TYR A 544 27.00 -1.75 -23.14
N ARG A 545 26.89 -2.71 -22.22
CA ARG A 545 28.00 -3.62 -21.89
C ARG A 545 28.22 -4.62 -23.02
N MET A 546 29.44 -4.68 -23.50
CA MET A 546 29.82 -5.57 -24.62
C MET A 546 30.73 -6.70 -24.14
N PRO A 547 30.66 -7.89 -24.77
CA PRO A 547 29.77 -8.25 -25.85
C PRO A 547 28.31 -8.38 -25.39
N SER A 548 27.35 -7.99 -26.24
CA SER A 548 25.92 -7.98 -25.89
C SER A 548 25.29 -9.37 -25.74
N ASP A 549 25.94 -10.39 -26.29
CA ASP A 549 25.55 -11.80 -26.25
C ASP A 549 26.18 -12.58 -25.08
N SER A 550 27.04 -11.92 -24.29
CA SER A 550 27.62 -12.51 -23.09
C SER A 550 26.73 -12.24 -21.89
N MET A 551 26.48 -13.28 -21.09
CA MET A 551 25.73 -13.20 -19.84
C MET A 551 26.63 -12.80 -18.68
N TYR A 552 26.17 -11.85 -17.89
CA TYR A 552 26.88 -11.36 -16.71
C TYR A 552 26.05 -11.61 -15.46
N ILE A 553 26.72 -12.01 -14.38
CA ILE A 553 26.11 -12.19 -13.05
C ILE A 553 26.81 -11.20 -12.11
N TRP A 554 26.01 -10.36 -11.44
CA TRP A 554 26.52 -9.40 -10.50
C TRP A 554 25.67 -9.36 -9.21
N PRO A 555 26.29 -9.34 -8.03
CA PRO A 555 27.71 -9.67 -7.81
C PRO A 555 27.99 -11.12 -8.17
N THR A 556 29.20 -11.43 -8.62
CA THR A 556 29.60 -12.83 -8.91
C THR A 556 29.54 -13.71 -7.68
N ARG A 557 29.72 -13.10 -6.52
CA ARG A 557 29.56 -13.69 -5.20
C ARG A 557 28.89 -12.67 -4.28
N TRP A 558 27.70 -13.00 -3.80
CA TRP A 558 26.93 -12.14 -2.90
C TRP A 558 27.20 -12.44 -1.40
N ASP A 559 27.93 -13.53 -1.10
CA ASP A 559 28.29 -14.02 0.24
C ASP A 559 29.56 -13.40 0.81
N VAL A 560 30.29 -12.62 0.01
CA VAL A 560 31.49 -11.88 0.42
C VAL A 560 31.41 -10.45 -0.11
N PRO A 561 32.11 -9.49 0.51
CA PRO A 561 32.25 -8.16 -0.05
C PRO A 561 32.78 -8.24 -1.48
N PHE A 562 32.06 -7.62 -2.40
CA PHE A 562 32.39 -7.60 -3.82
C PHE A 562 32.52 -6.15 -4.28
N HIS A 563 33.65 -5.83 -4.90
CA HIS A 563 33.88 -4.56 -5.53
C HIS A 563 34.24 -4.80 -7.00
N ASP A 564 33.57 -4.09 -7.89
CA ASP A 564 33.80 -4.14 -9.34
C ASP A 564 33.83 -2.70 -9.86
N ASP A 565 34.97 -2.30 -10.42
CA ASP A 565 35.14 -0.97 -11.06
C ASP A 565 34.35 -0.85 -12.37
N SER A 566 33.80 -1.95 -12.88
CA SER A 566 32.90 -1.94 -14.02
C SER A 566 31.46 -1.64 -13.56
N TYR A 567 30.64 -1.14 -14.49
CA TYR A 567 29.22 -1.01 -14.25
C TYR A 567 28.57 -2.39 -14.10
N SER A 568 27.80 -2.58 -13.02
CA SER A 568 27.16 -3.85 -12.67
C SER A 568 25.91 -4.16 -13.47
N CYS A 569 25.44 -3.25 -14.32
CA CYS A 569 24.24 -3.42 -15.12
C CYS A 569 24.46 -2.93 -16.55
N SER A 570 23.50 -3.20 -17.43
CA SER A 570 23.55 -2.89 -18.86
C SER A 570 22.17 -2.46 -19.35
N SER A 571 22.12 -1.80 -20.50
CA SER A 571 20.85 -1.58 -21.23
C SER A 571 20.37 -2.83 -21.98
N TYR A 572 21.22 -3.85 -22.12
CA TYR A 572 20.82 -5.14 -22.67
C TYR A 572 20.28 -6.05 -21.58
N ASP A 573 19.45 -7.05 -21.96
CA ASP A 573 18.97 -8.12 -21.07
C ASP A 573 20.04 -9.20 -20.91
N ASN A 574 21.21 -8.82 -20.41
CA ASN A 574 22.39 -9.69 -20.32
C ASN A 574 23.13 -9.61 -18.98
N CYS A 575 22.47 -9.04 -17.95
CA CYS A 575 23.01 -9.00 -16.60
C CYS A 575 21.91 -9.29 -15.58
N HIS A 576 22.15 -10.18 -14.64
CA HIS A 576 21.19 -10.52 -13.58
C HIS A 576 21.87 -10.83 -12.25
N ALA A 577 21.09 -10.79 -11.16
CA ALA A 577 21.55 -11.23 -9.83
C ALA A 577 21.76 -12.75 -9.78
N PRO A 578 22.60 -13.27 -8.86
CA PRO A 578 22.87 -14.72 -8.72
C PRO A 578 21.63 -15.59 -8.46
N TRP A 579 20.60 -15.01 -7.83
CA TRP A 579 19.33 -15.68 -7.53
C TRP A 579 18.26 -15.49 -8.61
N GLY A 580 18.54 -14.68 -9.62
CA GLY A 580 17.61 -14.34 -10.68
C GLY A 580 18.00 -14.89 -12.06
N THR A 581 17.27 -14.45 -13.06
CA THR A 581 17.47 -14.76 -14.48
C THR A 581 17.30 -13.50 -15.32
N THR A 582 17.56 -13.59 -16.62
CA THR A 582 17.17 -12.55 -17.58
C THR A 582 15.66 -12.53 -17.78
N HIS A 583 15.13 -11.44 -18.36
CA HIS A 583 13.71 -11.37 -18.73
C HIS A 583 13.34 -12.47 -19.74
N GLU A 584 14.19 -12.71 -20.72
CA GLU A 584 13.93 -13.74 -21.74
C GLU A 584 13.84 -15.13 -21.13
N ASP A 585 14.76 -15.50 -20.25
CA ASP A 585 14.77 -16.82 -19.62
C ASP A 585 13.61 -17.01 -18.64
N SER A 586 13.33 -16.02 -17.79
CA SER A 586 12.19 -16.05 -16.90
C SER A 586 10.87 -16.17 -17.69
N TRP A 587 10.70 -15.37 -18.75
CA TRP A 587 9.51 -15.45 -19.61
C TRP A 587 9.35 -16.84 -20.26
N ARG A 588 10.45 -17.42 -20.76
CA ARG A 588 10.45 -18.77 -21.37
C ARG A 588 9.99 -19.84 -20.37
N LEU A 589 10.50 -19.76 -19.14
CA LEU A 589 10.14 -20.70 -18.07
C LEU A 589 8.67 -20.58 -17.66
N VAL A 590 8.19 -19.35 -17.44
CA VAL A 590 6.78 -19.12 -17.09
C VAL A 590 5.83 -19.51 -18.22
N LYS A 591 6.18 -19.20 -19.48
CA LYS A 591 5.34 -19.51 -20.63
C LYS A 591 5.19 -21.03 -20.87
N ASN A 592 6.21 -21.81 -20.54
CA ASN A 592 6.24 -23.25 -20.76
C ASN A 592 5.66 -24.05 -19.57
N ASN A 593 5.22 -23.37 -18.51
CA ASN A 593 4.47 -23.99 -17.41
C ASN A 593 2.99 -23.55 -17.52
N ASP A 594 2.10 -24.54 -17.44
CA ASP A 594 0.64 -24.33 -17.53
C ASP A 594 0.04 -23.61 -16.30
#